data_924807e1c7a40dab3d9edb5abf71d818
#
_entry.id   924807e1c7a40dab3d9edb5abf71d818
#
_cell.length_a   1.000
_cell.length_b   1.000
_cell.length_c   1.000
_cell.angle_alpha   90.00
_cell.angle_beta   90.00
_cell.angle_gamma   90.00
#
_symmetry.space_group_name_H-M   'P 1'
#
loop_
_entity.id
_entity.type
_entity.pdbx_description
1 polymer ?
#
loop_
_entity_poly.entity_id
_entity_poly.type
_entity_poly.pdbx_seq_one_letter_code
_entity_poly.pdbx_strand_id
1 'polypeptide(L)'
;MLDKSCKIYVAGHNGLVGSAIWNTLKARGYNNLVGRSHKELDLTDQVAVKKFFDEEKPDAVVLAAAFVGGIMANSLYRADFMMMNMKIQCNVFSEAYAHGVKKFLFLGSTCIYPKNAPQPMKEDCLLTSELEYTNEEYAIAKIAGLKMCESYNLQYGTNYIAVMPTNLYGPNDNFHLENSHVMPAMMRKVYLAKLIHEGDWKAIRKDLTIRPVGATIPENGEKVRYEVNGESDEATILKVLAWYGIENNKVTLWGTGTPLREFLWSEDMADASVHVLLNVDFKDIIGIEKYSSVHYGASTDGAVDRNHSAGRGGAIPSLGEIRNCHINVGTGKELTIRQLSELVVKAVGFEGEVAFDSSKPDGTMRKLIDVSKLHSLGWTHKVEIEDGVQKLFEWYKESIK
;
A
#
# COMPACT_ATOMS: atom_id res chain seq x y z
N MET A 1 0.11 -5.77 25.38
CA MET A 1 -1.01 -5.12 24.64
C MET A 1 -0.98 -3.63 24.91
N LEU A 2 -1.17 -2.79 23.91
CA LEU A 2 -1.26 -1.33 24.11
C LEU A 2 -2.50 -0.96 24.91
N ASP A 3 -2.35 -0.08 25.90
CA ASP A 3 -3.46 0.47 26.68
C ASP A 3 -4.36 1.36 25.79
N LYS A 4 -5.66 1.46 26.11
CA LYS A 4 -6.61 2.28 25.34
C LYS A 4 -6.32 3.79 25.39
N SER A 5 -5.58 4.24 26.40
CA SER A 5 -5.13 5.63 26.54
C SER A 5 -3.90 5.97 25.69
N CYS A 6 -3.20 4.95 25.17
CA CYS A 6 -2.00 5.14 24.35
C CYS A 6 -2.26 6.09 23.17
N LYS A 7 -1.34 7.02 22.96
CA LYS A 7 -1.32 7.89 21.81
C LYS A 7 -0.74 7.15 20.61
N ILE A 8 -1.54 6.99 19.55
CA ILE A 8 -1.12 6.28 18.33
C ILE A 8 -1.03 7.27 17.18
N TYR A 9 0.16 7.42 16.62
CA TYR A 9 0.38 8.20 15.40
C TYR A 9 0.15 7.32 14.17
N VAL A 10 -0.78 7.73 13.30
CA VAL A 10 -1.03 7.08 12.02
C VAL A 10 -0.54 7.99 10.90
N ALA A 11 0.70 7.79 10.46
CA ALA A 11 1.27 8.50 9.33
C ALA A 11 0.58 8.03 8.03
N GLY A 12 0.02 8.97 7.27
CA GLY A 12 -0.77 8.65 6.06
C GLY A 12 -2.23 8.33 6.34
N HIS A 13 -2.79 8.82 7.45
CA HIS A 13 -4.18 8.56 7.91
C HIS A 13 -5.29 8.94 6.92
N ASN A 14 -5.01 9.74 5.88
CA ASN A 14 -5.97 10.12 4.83
C ASN A 14 -5.96 9.20 3.60
N GLY A 15 -4.96 8.31 3.47
CA GLY A 15 -4.85 7.37 2.35
C GLY A 15 -5.73 6.14 2.51
N LEU A 16 -5.78 5.29 1.46
CA LEU A 16 -6.55 4.05 1.41
C LEU A 16 -6.41 3.21 2.70
N VAL A 17 -5.20 2.81 3.03
CA VAL A 17 -4.94 1.92 4.18
C VAL A 17 -4.94 2.69 5.50
N GLY A 18 -4.34 3.89 5.51
CA GLY A 18 -4.23 4.69 6.74
C GLY A 18 -5.59 5.11 7.29
N SER A 19 -6.56 5.48 6.43
CA SER A 19 -7.92 5.82 6.85
C SER A 19 -8.68 4.60 7.39
N ALA A 20 -8.51 3.45 6.77
CA ALA A 20 -9.10 2.21 7.24
C ALA A 20 -8.51 1.79 8.61
N ILE A 21 -7.18 1.90 8.82
CA ILE A 21 -6.53 1.66 10.11
C ILE A 21 -7.04 2.63 11.18
N TRP A 22 -7.16 3.91 10.84
CA TRP A 22 -7.70 4.93 11.74
C TRP A 22 -9.11 4.58 12.23
N ASN A 23 -9.98 4.22 11.30
CA ASN A 23 -11.37 3.83 11.62
C ASN A 23 -11.42 2.53 12.43
N THR A 24 -10.58 1.55 12.10
CA THR A 24 -10.50 0.28 12.84
C THR A 24 -10.00 0.49 14.26
N LEU A 25 -8.99 1.33 14.48
CA LEU A 25 -8.52 1.69 15.83
C LEU A 25 -9.63 2.36 16.64
N LYS A 26 -10.36 3.32 16.06
CA LYS A 26 -11.51 3.96 16.71
C LYS A 26 -12.60 2.95 17.07
N ALA A 27 -12.97 2.07 16.15
CA ALA A 27 -13.97 1.04 16.41
C ALA A 27 -13.56 0.07 17.52
N ARG A 28 -12.24 -0.14 17.71
CA ARG A 28 -11.69 -0.92 18.83
C ARG A 28 -11.47 -0.10 20.10
N GLY A 29 -11.93 1.16 20.15
CA GLY A 29 -11.91 2.02 21.35
C GLY A 29 -10.59 2.74 21.62
N TYR A 30 -9.69 2.84 20.64
CA TYR A 30 -8.50 3.69 20.69
C TYR A 30 -8.86 5.08 20.16
N ASN A 31 -9.02 6.07 21.05
CA ASN A 31 -9.48 7.40 20.69
C ASN A 31 -8.38 8.46 20.71
N ASN A 32 -7.22 8.16 21.31
CA ASN A 32 -6.08 9.06 21.34
C ASN A 32 -5.21 8.87 20.06
N LEU A 33 -5.78 9.23 18.92
CA LEU A 33 -5.15 9.09 17.61
C LEU A 33 -4.63 10.42 17.11
N VAL A 34 -3.43 10.42 16.55
CA VAL A 34 -2.79 11.58 15.92
C VAL A 34 -2.51 11.29 14.46
N GLY A 35 -2.85 12.23 13.60
CA GLY A 35 -2.56 12.23 12.16
C GLY A 35 -2.20 13.64 11.71
N ARG A 36 -1.38 13.76 10.68
CA ARG A 36 -1.07 15.02 10.00
C ARG A 36 -1.12 14.77 8.49
N SER A 37 -1.74 15.67 7.77
CA SER A 37 -1.68 15.69 6.31
C SER A 37 -0.27 16.07 5.84
N HIS A 38 0.06 15.78 4.59
CA HIS A 38 1.35 16.18 4.01
C HIS A 38 1.60 17.70 4.07
N LYS A 39 0.53 18.51 4.01
CA LYS A 39 0.64 19.98 4.13
C LYS A 39 0.97 20.43 5.55
N GLU A 40 0.58 19.67 6.57
CA GLU A 40 0.83 19.98 7.98
C GLU A 40 2.18 19.40 8.45
N LEU A 41 2.59 18.27 7.88
CA LEU A 41 3.85 17.58 8.21
C LEU A 41 4.40 16.87 6.98
N ASP A 42 5.46 17.45 6.40
CA ASP A 42 6.26 16.77 5.39
C ASP A 42 7.22 15.79 6.06
N LEU A 43 6.97 14.49 5.89
CA LEU A 43 7.80 13.44 6.49
C LEU A 43 9.21 13.34 5.88
N THR A 44 9.48 14.03 4.77
CA THR A 44 10.82 14.14 4.19
C THR A 44 11.68 15.21 4.86
N ASP A 45 11.05 16.12 5.63
CA ASP A 45 11.73 17.14 6.43
C ASP A 45 12.06 16.61 7.83
N GLN A 46 13.34 16.30 8.05
CA GLN A 46 13.83 15.76 9.32
C GLN A 46 13.56 16.70 10.52
N VAL A 47 13.66 18.01 10.33
CA VAL A 47 13.46 18.99 11.42
C VAL A 47 11.99 19.05 11.80
N ALA A 48 11.09 19.05 10.81
CA ALA A 48 9.65 19.03 11.05
C ALA A 48 9.21 17.73 11.75
N VAL A 49 9.74 16.57 11.32
CA VAL A 49 9.44 15.28 11.95
C VAL A 49 9.93 15.24 13.39
N LYS A 50 11.17 15.69 13.66
CA LYS A 50 11.68 15.78 15.02
C LYS A 50 10.79 16.64 15.90
N LYS A 51 10.45 17.85 15.45
CA LYS A 51 9.56 18.76 16.20
C LYS A 51 8.20 18.11 16.50
N PHE A 52 7.62 17.43 15.54
CA PHE A 52 6.37 16.70 15.73
C PHE A 52 6.47 15.63 16.83
N PHE A 53 7.54 14.83 16.84
CA PHE A 53 7.75 13.81 17.89
C PHE A 53 8.05 14.42 19.27
N ASP A 54 8.80 15.53 19.32
CA ASP A 54 9.05 16.29 20.56
C ASP A 54 7.73 16.78 21.20
N GLU A 55 6.76 17.22 20.37
CA GLU A 55 5.46 17.76 20.79
C GLU A 55 4.45 16.66 21.13
N GLU A 56 4.28 15.68 20.21
CA GLU A 56 3.20 14.69 20.31
C GLU A 56 3.55 13.47 21.16
N LYS A 57 4.81 13.03 21.17
CA LYS A 57 5.30 11.89 21.95
C LYS A 57 4.41 10.65 21.85
N PRO A 58 4.21 10.09 20.66
CA PRO A 58 3.31 8.95 20.48
C PRO A 58 3.87 7.69 21.16
N ASP A 59 3.00 6.89 21.77
CA ASP A 59 3.34 5.57 22.33
C ASP A 59 3.50 4.51 21.25
N ALA A 60 2.77 4.64 20.16
CA ALA A 60 2.84 3.74 19.02
C ALA A 60 2.75 4.50 17.69
N VAL A 61 3.36 3.93 16.64
CA VAL A 61 3.38 4.50 15.29
C VAL A 61 2.93 3.45 14.29
N VAL A 62 2.06 3.87 13.37
CA VAL A 62 1.75 3.14 12.13
C VAL A 62 2.25 3.97 10.96
N LEU A 63 3.28 3.48 10.27
CA LEU A 63 3.83 4.15 9.09
C LEU A 63 3.16 3.61 7.82
N ALA A 64 2.01 4.19 7.48
CA ALA A 64 1.26 3.92 6.25
C ALA A 64 1.55 4.97 5.15
N ALA A 65 2.25 6.05 5.48
CA ALA A 65 2.68 7.06 4.53
C ALA A 65 3.83 6.54 3.66
N ALA A 66 3.68 6.71 2.35
CA ALA A 66 4.72 6.42 1.37
C ALA A 66 4.46 7.21 0.08
N PHE A 67 5.52 7.44 -0.69
CA PHE A 67 5.39 7.90 -2.07
C PHE A 67 5.09 6.69 -2.96
N VAL A 68 3.86 6.60 -3.47
CA VAL A 68 3.34 5.44 -4.20
C VAL A 68 2.78 5.83 -5.56
N GLY A 69 2.75 4.88 -6.49
CA GLY A 69 2.18 5.08 -7.82
C GLY A 69 2.16 3.79 -8.63
N GLY A 70 1.47 3.82 -9.77
CA GLY A 70 1.41 2.72 -10.72
C GLY A 70 2.75 2.44 -11.43
N ILE A 71 2.78 1.41 -12.30
CA ILE A 71 3.98 0.95 -13.03
C ILE A 71 4.62 2.09 -13.82
N MET A 72 3.83 2.92 -14.51
CA MET A 72 4.35 4.03 -15.32
C MET A 72 5.06 5.07 -14.46
N ALA A 73 4.47 5.46 -13.33
CA ALA A 73 5.08 6.43 -12.41
C ALA A 73 6.39 5.89 -11.82
N ASN A 74 6.41 4.63 -11.38
CA ASN A 74 7.62 3.96 -10.88
C ASN A 74 8.72 3.93 -11.94
N SER A 75 8.40 3.65 -13.19
CA SER A 75 9.38 3.59 -14.29
C SER A 75 9.94 4.96 -14.67
N LEU A 76 9.15 6.03 -14.52
CA LEU A 76 9.55 7.40 -14.92
C LEU A 76 10.26 8.15 -13.79
N TYR A 77 9.84 8.00 -12.55
CA TYR A 77 10.33 8.76 -11.40
C TYR A 77 11.14 7.90 -10.43
N ARG A 78 12.00 7.03 -10.97
CA ARG A 78 12.76 6.02 -10.21
C ARG A 78 13.49 6.59 -9.00
N ALA A 79 14.28 7.66 -9.20
CA ALA A 79 15.05 8.32 -8.14
C ALA A 79 14.13 8.89 -7.04
N ASP A 80 13.00 9.51 -7.41
CA ASP A 80 12.05 10.08 -6.46
C ASP A 80 11.38 8.99 -5.62
N PHE A 81 10.96 7.89 -6.25
CA PHE A 81 10.37 6.75 -5.53
C PHE A 81 11.33 6.18 -4.47
N MET A 82 12.62 6.08 -4.80
CA MET A 82 13.62 5.63 -3.85
C MET A 82 13.86 6.67 -2.75
N MET A 83 14.23 7.89 -3.14
CA MET A 83 14.71 8.91 -2.21
C MET A 83 13.61 9.40 -1.27
N MET A 84 12.39 9.63 -1.76
CA MET A 84 11.28 10.10 -0.92
C MET A 84 10.90 9.06 0.13
N ASN A 85 10.77 7.78 -0.28
CA ASN A 85 10.48 6.71 0.66
C ASN A 85 11.59 6.51 1.68
N MET A 86 12.87 6.56 1.26
CA MET A 86 14.00 6.46 2.20
C MET A 86 14.01 7.59 3.22
N LYS A 87 13.79 8.85 2.80
CA LYS A 87 13.71 10.00 3.72
C LYS A 87 12.58 9.84 4.73
N ILE A 88 11.36 9.51 4.27
CA ILE A 88 10.21 9.28 5.13
C ILE A 88 10.55 8.22 6.19
N GLN A 89 11.05 7.07 5.76
CA GLN A 89 11.38 5.96 6.65
C GLN A 89 12.46 6.36 7.66
N CYS A 90 13.61 6.86 7.18
CA CYS A 90 14.72 7.23 8.05
C CYS A 90 14.30 8.23 9.13
N ASN A 91 13.55 9.27 8.75
CA ASN A 91 13.10 10.29 9.70
C ASN A 91 12.16 9.72 10.75
N VAL A 92 11.14 8.95 10.33
CA VAL A 92 10.14 8.43 11.26
C VAL A 92 10.72 7.34 12.18
N PHE A 93 11.55 6.42 11.65
CA PHE A 93 12.21 5.39 12.48
C PHE A 93 13.17 6.00 13.50
N SER A 94 13.98 6.98 13.08
CA SER A 94 14.93 7.66 13.97
C SER A 94 14.22 8.33 15.14
N GLU A 95 13.18 9.10 14.86
CA GLU A 95 12.44 9.83 15.90
C GLU A 95 11.56 8.90 16.75
N ALA A 96 10.98 7.85 16.16
CA ALA A 96 10.27 6.84 16.93
C ALA A 96 11.16 6.17 17.98
N TYR A 97 12.40 5.84 17.61
CA TYR A 97 13.36 5.27 18.54
C TYR A 97 13.81 6.28 19.59
N ALA A 98 14.19 7.49 19.17
CA ALA A 98 14.66 8.55 20.09
C ALA A 98 13.61 8.94 21.16
N HIS A 99 12.33 8.79 20.85
CA HIS A 99 11.21 9.11 21.73
C HIS A 99 10.61 7.87 22.45
N GLY A 100 11.25 6.72 22.35
CA GLY A 100 10.83 5.51 23.08
C GLY A 100 9.50 4.94 22.66
N VAL A 101 9.16 5.02 21.37
CA VAL A 101 7.95 4.41 20.81
C VAL A 101 7.91 2.91 21.10
N LYS A 102 6.87 2.46 21.79
CA LYS A 102 6.73 1.08 22.29
C LYS A 102 6.40 0.07 21.20
N LYS A 103 5.59 0.49 20.21
CA LYS A 103 5.15 -0.34 19.07
C LYS A 103 5.24 0.45 17.78
N PHE A 104 5.82 -0.17 16.76
CA PHE A 104 5.91 0.41 15.42
C PHE A 104 5.42 -0.60 14.39
N LEU A 105 4.49 -0.19 13.55
CA LEU A 105 4.02 -0.98 12.42
C LEU A 105 4.43 -0.31 11.11
N PHE A 106 5.28 -0.98 10.34
CA PHE A 106 5.71 -0.54 9.02
C PHE A 106 4.89 -1.23 7.93
N LEU A 107 4.25 -0.45 7.08
CA LEU A 107 3.56 -0.97 5.91
C LEU A 107 4.53 -1.04 4.73
N GLY A 108 4.95 -2.26 4.43
CA GLY A 108 5.76 -2.61 3.27
C GLY A 108 4.94 -2.81 2.01
N SER A 109 5.38 -3.72 1.16
CA SER A 109 4.70 -4.15 -0.07
C SER A 109 5.26 -5.48 -0.54
N THR A 110 4.45 -6.32 -1.16
CA THR A 110 4.92 -7.57 -1.78
C THR A 110 5.81 -7.39 -3.03
N CYS A 111 6.05 -6.15 -3.47
CA CYS A 111 7.06 -5.87 -4.51
C CYS A 111 8.50 -6.14 -4.06
N ILE A 112 8.73 -6.35 -2.76
CA ILE A 112 10.03 -6.73 -2.20
C ILE A 112 10.51 -8.11 -2.62
N TYR A 113 9.61 -8.96 -3.09
CA TYR A 113 9.96 -10.32 -3.49
C TYR A 113 10.52 -10.36 -4.91
N PRO A 114 11.44 -11.31 -5.16
CA PRO A 114 12.00 -11.50 -6.48
C PRO A 114 10.93 -11.70 -7.55
N LYS A 115 11.22 -11.20 -8.77
CA LYS A 115 10.32 -11.32 -9.92
C LYS A 115 9.89 -12.76 -10.19
N ASN A 116 10.81 -13.71 -10.05
CA ASN A 116 10.62 -15.13 -10.32
C ASN A 116 10.60 -15.98 -9.05
N ALA A 117 10.17 -15.41 -7.91
CA ALA A 117 10.05 -16.15 -6.66
C ALA A 117 9.07 -17.34 -6.80
N PRO A 118 9.34 -18.48 -6.12
CA PRO A 118 8.37 -19.57 -6.02
C PRO A 118 7.02 -19.09 -5.51
N GLN A 119 5.94 -19.69 -6.01
CA GLN A 119 4.57 -19.29 -5.67
C GLN A 119 3.86 -20.43 -4.91
N PRO A 120 3.16 -20.14 -3.80
CA PRO A 120 3.01 -18.83 -3.16
C PRO A 120 4.32 -18.35 -2.53
N MET A 121 4.56 -17.00 -2.57
CA MET A 121 5.79 -16.40 -2.07
C MET A 121 5.78 -16.37 -0.53
N LYS A 122 6.75 -17.04 0.07
CA LYS A 122 7.01 -17.00 1.52
C LYS A 122 7.95 -15.86 1.86
N GLU A 123 7.98 -15.48 3.15
CA GLU A 123 8.86 -14.43 3.62
C GLU A 123 10.36 -14.73 3.42
N ASP A 124 10.73 -15.98 3.35
CA ASP A 124 12.11 -16.44 3.09
C ASP A 124 12.57 -16.26 1.64
N CYS A 125 11.66 -15.93 0.72
CA CYS A 125 12.02 -15.57 -0.66
C CYS A 125 12.71 -14.20 -0.76
N LEU A 126 12.73 -13.39 0.31
CA LEU A 126 13.34 -12.07 0.30
C LEU A 126 14.83 -12.12 -0.05
N LEU A 127 15.24 -11.29 -1.04
CA LEU A 127 16.64 -11.14 -1.48
C LEU A 127 17.28 -12.42 -2.05
N THR A 128 16.50 -13.35 -2.58
CA THR A 128 17.03 -14.59 -3.17
C THR A 128 17.37 -14.48 -4.66
N SER A 129 16.82 -13.49 -5.35
CA SER A 129 17.16 -13.16 -6.75
C SER A 129 16.69 -11.75 -7.13
N GLU A 130 16.76 -11.40 -8.42
CA GLU A 130 16.44 -10.09 -8.95
C GLU A 130 14.98 -9.66 -8.71
N LEU A 131 14.79 -8.37 -8.45
CA LEU A 131 13.48 -7.73 -8.31
C LEU A 131 12.83 -7.46 -9.68
N GLU A 132 11.56 -7.06 -9.68
CA GLU A 132 10.91 -6.56 -10.89
C GLU A 132 11.48 -5.18 -11.25
N TYR A 133 12.13 -5.08 -12.40
CA TYR A 133 12.86 -3.90 -12.85
C TYR A 133 12.02 -2.61 -12.87
N THR A 134 10.73 -2.69 -13.18
CA THR A 134 9.87 -1.51 -13.33
C THR A 134 9.55 -0.79 -12.02
N ASN A 135 9.79 -1.44 -10.86
CA ASN A 135 9.54 -0.87 -9.53
C ASN A 135 10.64 -1.21 -8.52
N GLU A 136 11.82 -1.55 -9.00
CA GLU A 136 12.95 -1.99 -8.19
C GLU A 136 13.34 -0.97 -7.11
N GLU A 137 13.37 0.32 -7.44
CA GLU A 137 13.75 1.39 -6.51
C GLU A 137 12.75 1.53 -5.36
N TYR A 138 11.47 1.42 -5.64
CA TYR A 138 10.44 1.38 -4.62
C TYR A 138 10.58 0.12 -3.76
N ALA A 139 10.81 -1.03 -4.39
CA ALA A 139 11.01 -2.29 -3.69
C ALA A 139 12.22 -2.25 -2.75
N ILE A 140 13.36 -1.71 -3.21
CA ILE A 140 14.57 -1.53 -2.39
C ILE A 140 14.28 -0.61 -1.19
N ALA A 141 13.57 0.49 -1.38
CA ALA A 141 13.19 1.36 -0.27
C ALA A 141 12.31 0.60 0.75
N LYS A 142 11.35 -0.21 0.30
CA LYS A 142 10.53 -1.03 1.20
C LYS A 142 11.30 -2.14 1.89
N ILE A 143 12.27 -2.77 1.22
CA ILE A 143 13.23 -3.72 1.83
C ILE A 143 14.04 -3.03 2.93
N ALA A 144 14.54 -1.82 2.68
CA ALA A 144 15.26 -1.06 3.70
C ALA A 144 14.40 -0.80 4.93
N GLY A 145 13.14 -0.40 4.77
CA GLY A 145 12.21 -0.18 5.89
C GLY A 145 11.95 -1.44 6.73
N LEU A 146 11.71 -2.59 6.08
CA LEU A 146 11.55 -3.84 6.83
C LEU A 146 12.84 -4.26 7.54
N LYS A 147 14.02 -4.04 6.91
CA LYS A 147 15.31 -4.32 7.55
C LYS A 147 15.61 -3.36 8.69
N MET A 148 15.11 -2.13 8.66
CA MET A 148 15.13 -1.24 9.82
C MET A 148 14.33 -1.86 10.99
N CYS A 149 13.10 -2.33 10.79
CA CYS A 149 12.33 -3.02 11.83
C CYS A 149 13.14 -4.15 12.46
N GLU A 150 13.70 -5.04 11.63
CA GLU A 150 14.49 -6.19 12.07
C GLU A 150 15.73 -5.74 12.85
N SER A 151 16.50 -4.78 12.31
CA SER A 151 17.75 -4.29 12.92
C SER A 151 17.52 -3.57 14.25
N TYR A 152 16.50 -2.70 14.34
CA TYR A 152 16.16 -2.02 15.60
C TYR A 152 15.73 -3.01 16.68
N ASN A 153 14.95 -4.03 16.32
CA ASN A 153 14.57 -5.09 17.26
C ASN A 153 15.79 -5.85 17.76
N LEU A 154 16.67 -6.29 16.88
CA LEU A 154 17.85 -7.08 17.22
C LEU A 154 18.87 -6.29 18.03
N GLN A 155 19.10 -5.03 17.67
CA GLN A 155 20.11 -4.19 18.30
C GLN A 155 19.62 -3.52 19.58
N TYR A 156 18.40 -3.00 19.58
CA TYR A 156 17.90 -2.14 20.65
C TYR A 156 16.73 -2.74 21.44
N GLY A 157 16.26 -3.92 21.08
CA GLY A 157 15.14 -4.57 21.76
C GLY A 157 13.80 -3.87 21.58
N THR A 158 13.63 -3.16 20.49
CA THR A 158 12.34 -2.53 20.14
C THR A 158 11.29 -3.57 19.76
N ASN A 159 10.06 -3.13 19.53
CA ASN A 159 8.97 -3.98 19.06
C ASN A 159 8.38 -3.40 17.77
N TYR A 160 9.17 -3.44 16.71
CA TYR A 160 8.89 -2.87 15.39
C TYR A 160 8.61 -3.99 14.41
N ILE A 161 7.43 -4.01 13.82
CA ILE A 161 6.97 -5.09 12.94
C ILE A 161 6.68 -4.53 11.56
N ALA A 162 7.09 -5.26 10.52
CA ALA A 162 6.79 -4.95 9.14
C ALA A 162 5.73 -5.91 8.58
N VAL A 163 4.72 -5.38 7.91
CA VAL A 163 3.69 -6.17 7.20
C VAL A 163 3.75 -5.90 5.70
N MET A 164 3.59 -6.95 4.90
CA MET A 164 3.70 -6.91 3.44
C MET A 164 2.34 -7.18 2.80
N PRO A 165 1.55 -6.14 2.53
CA PRO A 165 0.25 -6.32 1.89
C PRO A 165 0.38 -6.75 0.43
N THR A 166 -0.55 -7.59 -0.01
CA THR A 166 -0.82 -7.86 -1.42
C THR A 166 -1.50 -6.64 -2.10
N ASN A 167 -2.08 -6.81 -3.31
CA ASN A 167 -2.76 -5.69 -3.95
C ASN A 167 -4.02 -5.32 -3.17
N LEU A 168 -4.09 -4.06 -2.77
CA LEU A 168 -5.20 -3.54 -1.97
C LEU A 168 -6.22 -2.83 -2.86
N TYR A 169 -7.48 -2.87 -2.43
CA TYR A 169 -8.59 -2.13 -3.03
C TYR A 169 -9.62 -1.81 -1.95
N GLY A 170 -10.36 -0.72 -2.11
CA GLY A 170 -11.38 -0.33 -1.13
C GLY A 170 -11.78 1.13 -1.19
N PRO A 171 -12.55 1.60 -0.19
CA PRO A 171 -12.91 3.01 -0.04
C PRO A 171 -11.70 3.93 -0.02
N ASN A 172 -11.83 5.13 -0.60
CA ASN A 172 -10.76 6.12 -0.73
C ASN A 172 -9.57 5.69 -1.62
N ASP A 173 -9.74 4.66 -2.46
CA ASP A 173 -8.73 4.31 -3.45
C ASP A 173 -8.62 5.38 -4.55
N ASN A 174 -7.51 5.35 -5.28
CA ASN A 174 -7.28 6.22 -6.42
C ASN A 174 -7.95 5.68 -7.68
N PHE A 175 -8.97 6.37 -8.18
CA PHE A 175 -9.69 6.01 -9.41
C PHE A 175 -9.20 6.78 -10.66
N HIS A 176 -8.01 7.37 -10.62
CA HIS A 176 -7.46 8.09 -11.77
C HIS A 176 -7.12 7.12 -12.91
N LEU A 177 -7.60 7.38 -14.15
CA LEU A 177 -7.49 6.42 -15.26
C LEU A 177 -6.04 6.10 -15.68
N GLU A 178 -5.09 6.99 -15.41
CA GLU A 178 -3.67 6.81 -15.76
C GLU A 178 -2.83 6.24 -14.60
N ASN A 179 -3.08 6.70 -13.37
CA ASN A 179 -2.16 6.50 -12.23
C ASN A 179 -2.69 5.56 -11.16
N SER A 180 -3.91 5.01 -11.34
CA SER A 180 -4.51 4.09 -10.38
C SER A 180 -4.05 2.64 -10.55
N HIS A 181 -4.34 1.82 -9.55
CA HIS A 181 -4.20 0.38 -9.63
C HIS A 181 -5.28 -0.23 -10.53
N VAL A 182 -5.09 -1.50 -10.89
CA VAL A 182 -5.95 -2.19 -11.87
C VAL A 182 -7.43 -2.22 -11.49
N MET A 183 -7.76 -2.51 -10.23
CA MET A 183 -9.14 -2.64 -9.76
C MET A 183 -9.93 -1.34 -9.88
N PRO A 184 -9.51 -0.21 -9.27
CA PRO A 184 -10.24 1.05 -9.36
C PRO A 184 -10.27 1.61 -10.79
N ALA A 185 -9.19 1.46 -11.58
CA ALA A 185 -9.19 1.86 -12.98
C ALA A 185 -10.23 1.09 -13.80
N MET A 186 -10.26 -0.23 -13.63
CA MET A 186 -11.19 -1.11 -14.33
C MET A 186 -12.64 -0.78 -13.96
N MET A 187 -12.93 -0.60 -12.69
CA MET A 187 -14.27 -0.24 -12.21
C MET A 187 -14.77 1.08 -12.81
N ARG A 188 -13.93 2.12 -12.77
CA ARG A 188 -14.27 3.41 -13.37
C ARG A 188 -14.48 3.31 -14.87
N LYS A 189 -13.62 2.57 -15.59
CA LYS A 189 -13.74 2.36 -17.03
C LYS A 189 -15.07 1.69 -17.41
N VAL A 190 -15.39 0.60 -16.73
CA VAL A 190 -16.63 -0.16 -17.01
C VAL A 190 -17.86 0.67 -16.67
N TYR A 191 -17.83 1.43 -15.57
CA TYR A 191 -18.96 2.28 -15.20
C TYR A 191 -19.15 3.44 -16.16
N LEU A 192 -18.09 4.14 -16.58
CA LEU A 192 -18.18 5.22 -17.56
C LEU A 192 -18.69 4.72 -18.94
N ALA A 193 -18.24 3.53 -19.38
CA ALA A 193 -18.75 2.93 -20.62
C ALA A 193 -20.25 2.63 -20.55
N LYS A 194 -20.73 2.13 -19.39
CA LYS A 194 -22.16 1.94 -19.13
C LYS A 194 -22.92 3.26 -19.21
N LEU A 195 -22.44 4.30 -18.54
CA LEU A 195 -23.09 5.62 -18.54
C LEU A 195 -23.15 6.25 -19.94
N ILE A 196 -22.10 6.07 -20.75
CA ILE A 196 -22.11 6.51 -22.17
C ILE A 196 -23.18 5.78 -22.93
N HIS A 197 -23.29 4.45 -22.76
CA HIS A 197 -24.30 3.63 -23.44
C HIS A 197 -25.73 4.03 -23.04
N GLU A 198 -25.96 4.30 -21.76
CA GLU A 198 -27.25 4.74 -21.22
C GLU A 198 -27.56 6.22 -21.50
N GLY A 199 -26.60 7.00 -21.99
CA GLY A 199 -26.72 8.43 -22.22
C GLY A 199 -26.84 9.26 -20.94
N ASP A 200 -26.37 8.73 -19.81
CA ASP A 200 -26.41 9.43 -18.53
C ASP A 200 -25.26 10.45 -18.39
N TRP A 201 -25.35 11.51 -19.18
CA TRP A 201 -24.39 12.60 -19.17
C TRP A 201 -24.31 13.32 -17.82
N LYS A 202 -25.37 13.29 -17.04
CA LYS A 202 -25.37 13.90 -15.71
C LYS A 202 -24.39 13.16 -14.79
N ALA A 203 -24.41 11.83 -14.76
CA ALA A 203 -23.50 11.03 -13.97
C ALA A 203 -22.05 11.11 -14.51
N ILE A 204 -21.84 11.08 -15.82
CA ILE A 204 -20.52 11.26 -16.45
C ILE A 204 -19.89 12.58 -16.00
N ARG A 205 -20.64 13.69 -16.13
CA ARG A 205 -20.15 15.03 -15.75
C ARG A 205 -19.85 15.14 -14.26
N LYS A 206 -20.63 14.50 -13.37
CA LYS A 206 -20.32 14.45 -11.94
C LYS A 206 -19.02 13.70 -11.67
N ASP A 207 -18.82 12.52 -12.28
CA ASP A 207 -17.57 11.77 -12.13
C ASP A 207 -16.37 12.61 -12.56
N LEU A 208 -16.45 13.24 -13.73
CA LEU A 208 -15.37 14.06 -14.28
C LEU A 208 -15.13 15.36 -13.50
N THR A 209 -16.13 15.89 -12.81
CA THR A 209 -15.97 17.05 -11.92
C THR A 209 -15.13 16.67 -10.69
N ILE A 210 -15.42 15.51 -10.11
CA ILE A 210 -14.71 15.00 -8.93
C ILE A 210 -13.33 14.47 -9.30
N ARG A 211 -13.24 13.83 -10.48
CA ARG A 211 -12.02 13.14 -10.95
C ARG A 211 -11.72 13.54 -12.41
N PRO A 212 -11.21 14.77 -12.61
CA PRO A 212 -10.81 15.23 -13.96
C PRO A 212 -9.81 14.25 -14.60
N VAL A 213 -9.81 14.18 -15.93
CA VAL A 213 -8.96 13.26 -16.68
C VAL A 213 -8.18 14.02 -17.74
N GLY A 214 -6.88 13.80 -17.83
CA GLY A 214 -6.04 14.34 -18.88
C GLY A 214 -5.45 13.25 -19.77
N ALA A 215 -5.26 13.54 -21.06
CA ALA A 215 -4.57 12.65 -21.99
C ALA A 215 -3.72 13.45 -22.98
N THR A 216 -2.57 12.89 -23.35
CA THR A 216 -1.77 13.42 -24.46
C THR A 216 -1.98 12.52 -25.68
N ILE A 217 -2.76 12.98 -26.62
CA ILE A 217 -3.23 12.21 -27.78
C ILE A 217 -2.46 12.64 -29.03
N PRO A 218 -1.87 11.70 -29.79
CA PRO A 218 -1.25 12.01 -31.08
C PRO A 218 -2.30 12.40 -32.12
N GLU A 219 -2.13 13.57 -32.76
CA GLU A 219 -3.02 14.06 -33.84
C GLU A 219 -2.17 14.72 -34.92
N ASN A 220 -2.38 14.30 -36.16
CA ASN A 220 -1.68 14.86 -37.32
C ASN A 220 -0.15 14.94 -37.17
N GLY A 221 0.46 14.00 -36.40
CA GLY A 221 1.90 13.96 -36.14
C GLY A 221 2.35 14.80 -34.94
N GLU A 222 1.46 15.53 -34.30
CA GLU A 222 1.72 16.30 -33.08
C GLU A 222 1.13 15.63 -31.83
N LYS A 223 1.67 15.96 -30.66
CA LYS A 223 1.13 15.53 -29.38
C LYS A 223 0.28 16.62 -28.76
N VAL A 224 -1.04 16.44 -28.73
CA VAL A 224 -2.00 17.41 -28.19
C VAL A 224 -2.40 16.97 -26.78
N ARG A 225 -2.28 17.89 -25.81
CA ARG A 225 -2.73 17.65 -24.42
C ARG A 225 -4.19 18.06 -24.29
N TYR A 226 -5.00 17.13 -23.79
CA TYR A 226 -6.40 17.34 -23.43
C TYR A 226 -6.56 17.21 -21.91
N GLU A 227 -7.38 18.09 -21.34
CA GLU A 227 -7.85 18.00 -19.95
C GLU A 227 -9.37 18.10 -19.99
N VAL A 228 -10.06 17.10 -19.43
CA VAL A 228 -11.53 17.07 -19.37
C VAL A 228 -12.02 17.01 -17.94
N ASN A 229 -13.09 17.74 -17.69
CA ASN A 229 -13.85 17.79 -16.44
C ASN A 229 -15.34 17.78 -16.75
N GLY A 230 -16.18 17.97 -15.75
CA GLY A 230 -17.64 17.95 -15.92
C GLY A 230 -18.22 19.07 -16.79
N GLU A 231 -17.47 20.12 -17.10
CA GLU A 231 -17.90 21.27 -17.93
C GLU A 231 -17.44 21.16 -19.39
N SER A 232 -16.56 20.20 -19.69
CA SER A 232 -16.04 19.99 -21.05
C SER A 232 -17.16 19.57 -22.02
N ASP A 233 -16.97 19.86 -23.32
CA ASP A 233 -17.88 19.41 -24.35
C ASP A 233 -17.85 17.90 -24.55
N GLU A 234 -18.96 17.32 -24.99
CA GLU A 234 -19.14 15.87 -25.11
C GLU A 234 -18.15 15.22 -26.08
N ALA A 235 -17.85 15.90 -27.18
CA ALA A 235 -16.92 15.35 -28.18
C ALA A 235 -15.51 15.21 -27.61
N THR A 236 -15.05 16.22 -26.88
CA THR A 236 -13.73 16.18 -26.19
C THR A 236 -13.72 15.14 -25.07
N ILE A 237 -14.81 15.02 -24.28
CA ILE A 237 -14.94 13.97 -23.26
C ILE A 237 -14.82 12.59 -23.89
N LEU A 238 -15.63 12.29 -24.92
CA LEU A 238 -15.62 10.99 -25.60
C LEU A 238 -14.25 10.66 -26.20
N LYS A 239 -13.57 11.65 -26.79
CA LYS A 239 -12.23 11.50 -27.33
C LYS A 239 -11.21 11.09 -26.29
N VAL A 240 -11.21 11.75 -25.14
CA VAL A 240 -10.29 11.44 -24.04
C VAL A 240 -10.62 10.09 -23.40
N LEU A 241 -11.90 9.77 -23.22
CA LEU A 241 -12.32 8.48 -22.67
C LEU A 241 -11.96 7.33 -23.62
N ALA A 242 -12.14 7.51 -24.94
CA ALA A 242 -11.74 6.52 -25.96
C ALA A 242 -10.23 6.24 -25.93
N TRP A 243 -9.38 7.25 -25.65
CA TRP A 243 -7.94 7.05 -25.45
C TRP A 243 -7.62 6.07 -24.32
N TYR A 244 -8.46 6.03 -23.29
CA TYR A 244 -8.36 5.07 -22.18
C TYR A 244 -9.09 3.75 -22.45
N GLY A 245 -9.61 3.55 -23.67
CA GLY A 245 -10.36 2.35 -24.06
C GLY A 245 -11.78 2.31 -23.50
N ILE A 246 -12.40 3.47 -23.29
CA ILE A 246 -13.80 3.62 -22.82
C ILE A 246 -14.63 4.14 -23.99
N GLU A 247 -15.46 3.29 -24.56
CA GLU A 247 -16.29 3.60 -25.71
C GLU A 247 -17.77 3.29 -25.42
N ASN A 248 -18.64 3.65 -26.32
CA ASN A 248 -20.06 3.28 -26.21
C ASN A 248 -20.19 1.76 -26.23
N ASN A 249 -20.70 1.21 -25.13
CA ASN A 249 -20.94 -0.23 -24.93
C ASN A 249 -19.68 -1.12 -25.07
N LYS A 250 -18.48 -0.54 -24.93
CA LYS A 250 -17.22 -1.28 -25.01
C LYS A 250 -16.15 -0.71 -24.11
N VAL A 251 -15.41 -1.63 -23.46
CA VAL A 251 -14.20 -1.31 -22.68
C VAL A 251 -13.03 -2.14 -23.18
N THR A 252 -11.91 -1.47 -23.50
CA THR A 252 -10.65 -2.14 -23.83
C THR A 252 -9.68 -2.05 -22.64
N LEU A 253 -9.27 -3.20 -22.13
CA LEU A 253 -8.29 -3.35 -21.05
C LEU A 253 -6.93 -3.71 -21.62
N TRP A 254 -5.85 -3.30 -20.96
CA TRP A 254 -4.50 -3.62 -21.37
C TRP A 254 -4.12 -5.06 -21.06
N GLY A 255 -3.26 -5.66 -21.89
CA GLY A 255 -2.71 -6.99 -21.73
C GLY A 255 -3.62 -8.09 -22.25
N THR A 256 -3.32 -9.33 -21.87
CA THR A 256 -4.07 -10.54 -22.30
C THR A 256 -5.22 -10.90 -21.35
N GLY A 257 -5.22 -10.35 -20.15
CA GLY A 257 -6.13 -10.73 -19.07
C GLY A 257 -5.77 -12.04 -18.37
N THR A 258 -4.65 -12.69 -18.76
CA THR A 258 -4.21 -13.98 -18.19
C THR A 258 -3.43 -13.86 -16.87
N PRO A 259 -2.71 -12.77 -16.54
CA PRO A 259 -1.98 -12.66 -15.30
C PRO A 259 -2.85 -12.91 -14.07
N LEU A 260 -2.29 -13.62 -13.10
CA LEU A 260 -2.92 -13.94 -11.84
C LEU A 260 -2.54 -12.90 -10.79
N ARG A 261 -3.51 -12.42 -10.04
CA ARG A 261 -3.31 -11.46 -8.94
C ARG A 261 -4.14 -11.84 -7.74
N GLU A 262 -3.59 -11.55 -6.60
CA GLU A 262 -4.27 -11.59 -5.32
C GLU A 262 -4.73 -10.19 -4.94
N PHE A 263 -5.93 -10.06 -4.37
CA PHE A 263 -6.51 -8.80 -3.90
C PHE A 263 -7.02 -8.93 -2.47
N LEU A 264 -6.78 -7.90 -1.67
CA LEU A 264 -7.25 -7.82 -0.30
C LEU A 264 -8.04 -6.53 -0.08
N TRP A 265 -9.20 -6.64 0.54
CA TRP A 265 -10.04 -5.51 0.94
C TRP A 265 -9.31 -4.61 1.96
N SER A 266 -9.35 -3.29 1.78
CA SER A 266 -8.57 -2.35 2.58
C SER A 266 -8.92 -2.36 4.07
N GLU A 267 -10.18 -2.65 4.41
CA GLU A 267 -10.60 -2.76 5.82
C GLU A 267 -10.11 -4.07 6.44
N ASP A 268 -9.98 -5.17 5.67
CA ASP A 268 -9.32 -6.39 6.12
C ASP A 268 -7.81 -6.17 6.32
N MET A 269 -7.16 -5.41 5.43
CA MET A 269 -5.76 -5.00 5.65
C MET A 269 -5.62 -4.16 6.92
N ALA A 270 -6.56 -3.26 7.18
CA ALA A 270 -6.57 -2.46 8.40
C ALA A 270 -6.80 -3.33 9.64
N ASP A 271 -7.74 -4.28 9.58
CA ASP A 271 -8.00 -5.21 10.68
C ASP A 271 -6.79 -6.10 10.99
N ALA A 272 -6.09 -6.61 9.95
CA ALA A 272 -4.83 -7.33 10.09
C ALA A 272 -3.73 -6.45 10.73
N SER A 273 -3.57 -5.22 10.22
CA SER A 273 -2.58 -4.26 10.73
C SER A 273 -2.81 -3.96 12.21
N VAL A 274 -4.05 -3.69 12.58
CA VAL A 274 -4.43 -3.42 13.98
C VAL A 274 -4.31 -4.68 14.84
N HIS A 275 -4.62 -5.86 14.30
CA HIS A 275 -4.39 -7.13 15.00
C HIS A 275 -2.91 -7.31 15.33
N VAL A 276 -2.02 -7.14 14.32
CA VAL A 276 -0.55 -7.23 14.51
C VAL A 276 -0.06 -6.17 15.50
N LEU A 277 -0.48 -4.92 15.34
CA LEU A 277 -0.07 -3.82 16.24
C LEU A 277 -0.40 -4.10 17.70
N LEU A 278 -1.57 -4.67 17.97
CA LEU A 278 -2.09 -4.83 19.33
C LEU A 278 -1.73 -6.15 19.98
N ASN A 279 -1.61 -7.23 19.21
CA ASN A 279 -1.58 -8.59 19.74
C ASN A 279 -0.29 -9.36 19.43
N VAL A 280 0.56 -8.84 18.51
CA VAL A 280 1.77 -9.55 18.08
C VAL A 280 3.00 -8.79 18.54
N ASP A 281 3.90 -9.46 19.22
CA ASP A 281 5.24 -8.96 19.57
C ASP A 281 6.29 -9.57 18.64
N PHE A 282 7.45 -8.93 18.51
CA PHE A 282 8.54 -9.44 17.71
C PHE A 282 8.97 -10.87 18.12
N LYS A 283 8.95 -11.16 19.43
CA LYS A 283 9.23 -12.51 19.97
C LYS A 283 8.28 -13.58 19.44
N ASP A 284 7.00 -13.25 19.18
CA ASP A 284 6.01 -14.19 18.69
C ASP A 284 6.31 -14.58 17.23
N ILE A 285 6.90 -13.64 16.46
CA ILE A 285 7.29 -13.87 15.07
C ILE A 285 8.50 -14.78 14.96
N ILE A 286 9.47 -14.63 15.84
CA ILE A 286 10.73 -15.40 15.83
C ILE A 286 10.64 -16.70 16.64
N GLY A 287 9.52 -16.96 17.33
CA GLY A 287 9.29 -18.20 18.07
C GLY A 287 10.20 -18.39 19.30
N ILE A 288 10.73 -17.32 19.87
CA ILE A 288 11.63 -17.36 21.04
C ILE A 288 10.92 -16.79 22.25
N GLU A 289 10.55 -17.63 23.22
CA GLU A 289 9.84 -17.23 24.45
C GLU A 289 10.63 -16.26 25.33
N LYS A 290 11.94 -16.31 25.28
CA LYS A 290 12.86 -15.45 26.08
C LYS A 290 13.81 -14.70 25.15
N TYR A 291 13.29 -13.85 24.29
CA TYR A 291 14.08 -12.84 23.61
C TYR A 291 14.44 -11.75 24.62
N SER A 292 15.61 -11.89 25.25
CA SER A 292 16.23 -10.77 25.96
C SER A 292 17.10 -10.03 24.95
N SER A 293 16.68 -8.83 24.55
CA SER A 293 17.52 -7.92 23.79
C SER A 293 18.84 -7.74 24.56
N VAL A 294 19.94 -8.06 23.91
CA VAL A 294 21.25 -7.64 24.44
C VAL A 294 21.29 -6.13 24.21
N HIS A 295 20.98 -5.37 25.23
CA HIS A 295 21.09 -3.92 25.21
C HIS A 295 22.56 -3.54 25.04
N TYR A 296 22.96 -3.22 23.83
CA TYR A 296 24.17 -2.43 23.62
C TYR A 296 23.84 -0.98 24.05
N GLY A 297 24.21 -0.66 25.28
CA GLY A 297 24.32 0.67 25.85
C GLY A 297 23.54 1.79 25.18
N ALA A 298 22.22 1.86 25.40
CA ALA A 298 21.52 3.12 25.26
C ALA A 298 22.00 4.00 26.45
N SER A 299 22.70 5.08 26.16
CA SER A 299 22.88 6.12 27.18
C SER A 299 21.50 6.66 27.52
N THR A 300 21.23 6.85 28.79
CA THR A 300 19.98 7.37 29.34
C THR A 300 19.63 8.79 28.84
N ASP A 301 20.50 9.39 28.03
CA ASP A 301 20.47 10.80 27.65
C ASP A 301 20.00 11.03 26.19
N GLY A 302 19.52 9.99 25.48
CA GLY A 302 18.99 10.14 24.09
C GLY A 302 20.03 10.56 23.04
N ALA A 303 21.31 10.69 23.42
CA ALA A 303 22.39 10.96 22.51
C ALA A 303 22.89 9.64 21.91
N VAL A 304 22.82 9.49 20.61
CA VAL A 304 23.52 8.44 19.88
C VAL A 304 25.01 8.67 20.13
N ASP A 305 25.63 7.86 21.01
CA ASP A 305 27.08 7.90 21.21
C ASP A 305 27.76 7.48 19.91
N ARG A 306 28.23 8.47 19.15
CA ARG A 306 28.94 8.28 17.88
C ARG A 306 30.35 7.66 18.08
N ASN A 307 30.79 7.46 19.32
CA ASN A 307 32.06 6.88 19.67
C ASN A 307 31.93 5.44 20.13
N HIS A 308 31.03 4.63 19.55
CA HIS A 308 31.02 3.20 19.81
C HIS A 308 32.34 2.55 19.36
N SER A 309 33.33 2.70 20.18
CA SER A 309 34.40 1.70 20.28
C SER A 309 33.71 0.43 20.80
N ALA A 310 33.57 -0.57 19.93
CA ALA A 310 33.00 -1.87 20.27
C ALA A 310 33.48 -2.32 21.66
N GLY A 311 32.60 -2.22 22.66
CA GLY A 311 32.82 -2.76 23.99
C GLY A 311 33.02 -4.26 23.84
N ARG A 312 34.23 -4.70 24.09
CA ARG A 312 34.67 -6.07 23.92
C ARG A 312 33.88 -7.00 24.83
N GLY A 313 33.27 -8.04 24.25
CA GLY A 313 33.20 -9.33 24.91
C GLY A 313 31.93 -9.65 25.69
N GLY A 314 30.76 -9.25 25.30
CA GLY A 314 29.57 -10.03 25.58
C GLY A 314 29.39 -11.06 24.43
N ALA A 315 29.46 -12.36 24.75
CA ALA A 315 29.10 -13.38 23.78
C ALA A 315 27.66 -13.08 23.32
N ILE A 316 27.50 -12.76 22.03
CA ILE A 316 26.16 -12.77 21.40
C ILE A 316 25.65 -14.19 21.69
N PRO A 317 24.54 -14.37 22.44
CA PRO A 317 23.95 -15.68 22.55
C PRO A 317 23.85 -16.23 21.11
N SER A 318 24.10 -17.51 20.93
CA SER A 318 24.01 -18.19 19.64
C SER A 318 22.53 -18.29 19.21
N LEU A 319 21.87 -17.17 19.08
CA LEU A 319 20.68 -17.00 18.32
C LEU A 319 21.12 -17.25 16.88
N GLY A 320 20.63 -18.31 16.27
CA GLY A 320 20.85 -18.56 14.85
C GLY A 320 20.50 -17.30 14.03
N GLU A 321 20.77 -17.29 12.74
CA GLU A 321 20.40 -16.17 11.88
C GLU A 321 18.91 -15.84 11.99
N ILE A 322 18.58 -14.68 12.57
CA ILE A 322 17.23 -14.16 12.60
C ILE A 322 17.04 -13.30 11.36
N ARG A 323 16.21 -13.78 10.45
CA ARG A 323 15.90 -13.12 9.17
C ARG A 323 14.42 -13.21 8.85
N ASN A 324 13.97 -12.36 7.93
CA ASN A 324 12.64 -12.43 7.31
C ASN A 324 11.51 -12.40 8.35
N CYS A 325 11.64 -11.49 9.32
CA CYS A 325 10.71 -11.32 10.43
C CYS A 325 9.45 -10.53 10.06
N HIS A 326 9.29 -10.15 8.79
CA HIS A 326 8.07 -9.51 8.31
C HIS A 326 6.94 -10.54 8.13
N ILE A 327 5.72 -10.01 7.96
CA ILE A 327 4.50 -10.81 7.86
C ILE A 327 3.80 -10.48 6.55
N ASN A 328 3.56 -11.49 5.72
CA ASN A 328 2.71 -11.36 4.55
C ASN A 328 1.25 -11.15 4.96
N VAL A 329 0.56 -10.19 4.34
CA VAL A 329 -0.86 -9.90 4.59
C VAL A 329 -1.65 -9.97 3.29
N GLY A 330 -2.49 -10.99 3.18
CA GLY A 330 -3.30 -11.27 2.00
C GLY A 330 -4.39 -12.27 2.29
N THR A 331 -4.97 -12.80 1.21
CA THR A 331 -6.04 -13.80 1.26
C THR A 331 -5.53 -15.22 1.00
N GLY A 332 -4.36 -15.36 0.36
CA GLY A 332 -3.86 -16.63 -0.17
C GLY A 332 -4.66 -17.15 -1.38
N LYS A 333 -5.49 -16.29 -2.01
CA LYS A 333 -6.33 -16.62 -3.18
C LYS A 333 -6.01 -15.70 -4.33
N GLU A 334 -5.99 -16.25 -5.53
CA GLU A 334 -5.69 -15.49 -6.75
C GLU A 334 -6.77 -15.70 -7.80
N LEU A 335 -6.90 -14.73 -8.70
CA LEU A 335 -7.75 -14.80 -9.88
C LEU A 335 -7.05 -14.12 -11.06
N THR A 336 -7.45 -14.46 -12.28
CA THR A 336 -6.94 -13.79 -13.48
C THR A 336 -7.52 -12.37 -13.59
N ILE A 337 -6.83 -11.49 -14.29
CA ILE A 337 -7.34 -10.15 -14.60
C ILE A 337 -8.66 -10.24 -15.41
N ARG A 338 -8.81 -11.29 -16.22
CA ARG A 338 -10.09 -11.57 -16.93
C ARG A 338 -11.21 -11.90 -15.95
N GLN A 339 -11.01 -12.82 -15.01
CA GLN A 339 -12.01 -13.14 -13.98
C GLN A 339 -12.36 -11.90 -13.13
N LEU A 340 -11.34 -11.08 -12.81
CA LEU A 340 -11.59 -9.80 -12.14
C LEU A 340 -12.50 -8.88 -12.97
N SER A 341 -12.25 -8.79 -14.29
CA SER A 341 -13.11 -7.97 -15.18
C SER A 341 -14.55 -8.46 -15.22
N GLU A 342 -14.76 -9.78 -15.20
CA GLU A 342 -16.10 -10.38 -15.14
C GLU A 342 -16.83 -10.03 -13.84
N LEU A 343 -16.12 -10.03 -12.69
CA LEU A 343 -16.67 -9.60 -11.40
C LEU A 343 -17.06 -8.10 -11.42
N VAL A 344 -16.20 -7.26 -12.00
CA VAL A 344 -16.48 -5.82 -12.11
C VAL A 344 -17.66 -5.55 -13.05
N VAL A 345 -17.71 -6.22 -14.19
CA VAL A 345 -18.83 -6.15 -15.14
C VAL A 345 -20.14 -6.52 -14.47
N LYS A 346 -20.16 -7.63 -13.73
CA LYS A 346 -21.33 -8.07 -12.97
C LYS A 346 -21.75 -7.06 -11.91
N ALA A 347 -20.81 -6.53 -11.12
CA ALA A 347 -21.11 -5.56 -10.07
C ALA A 347 -21.65 -4.24 -10.64
N VAL A 348 -21.11 -3.77 -11.76
CA VAL A 348 -21.55 -2.55 -12.45
C VAL A 348 -22.88 -2.76 -13.17
N GLY A 349 -23.20 -4.00 -13.55
CA GLY A 349 -24.34 -4.32 -14.42
C GLY A 349 -24.10 -3.78 -15.84
N PHE A 350 -22.91 -3.98 -16.37
CA PHE A 350 -22.56 -3.58 -17.73
C PHE A 350 -22.81 -4.74 -18.69
N GLU A 351 -23.56 -4.49 -19.75
CA GLU A 351 -23.93 -5.50 -20.74
C GLU A 351 -23.12 -5.42 -22.04
N GLY A 352 -22.13 -4.51 -22.08
CA GLY A 352 -21.29 -4.31 -23.25
C GLY A 352 -20.10 -5.26 -23.35
N GLU A 353 -19.25 -5.02 -24.36
CA GLU A 353 -18.04 -5.81 -24.64
C GLU A 353 -16.87 -5.40 -23.74
N VAL A 354 -16.17 -6.38 -23.18
CA VAL A 354 -14.84 -6.19 -22.59
C VAL A 354 -13.79 -6.87 -23.46
N ALA A 355 -12.98 -6.06 -24.13
CA ALA A 355 -11.87 -6.50 -24.97
C ALA A 355 -10.53 -6.37 -24.22
N PHE A 356 -9.52 -7.14 -24.66
CA PHE A 356 -8.16 -7.08 -24.15
C PHE A 356 -7.18 -6.71 -25.26
N ASP A 357 -6.35 -5.68 -25.05
CA ASP A 357 -5.31 -5.24 -25.98
C ASP A 357 -3.97 -5.92 -25.63
N SER A 358 -3.69 -7.05 -26.26
CA SER A 358 -2.46 -7.81 -26.08
C SER A 358 -1.19 -7.12 -26.62
N SER A 359 -1.31 -5.98 -27.30
CA SER A 359 -0.15 -5.17 -27.69
C SER A 359 0.46 -4.42 -26.49
N LYS A 360 -0.27 -4.35 -25.38
CA LYS A 360 0.16 -3.74 -24.11
C LYS A 360 0.72 -4.81 -23.18
N PRO A 361 1.70 -4.46 -22.32
CA PRO A 361 2.35 -5.43 -21.43
C PRO A 361 1.40 -5.93 -20.33
N ASP A 362 1.56 -7.20 -19.98
CA ASP A 362 0.82 -7.86 -18.89
C ASP A 362 1.41 -7.58 -17.48
N GLY A 363 2.67 -7.16 -17.40
CA GLY A 363 3.42 -7.15 -16.15
C GLY A 363 3.78 -8.57 -15.67
N THR A 364 4.07 -8.73 -14.36
CA THR A 364 4.41 -10.05 -13.77
C THR A 364 3.25 -11.04 -13.94
N MET A 365 3.53 -12.27 -14.40
CA MET A 365 2.47 -13.24 -14.70
C MET A 365 1.72 -13.77 -13.48
N ARG A 366 2.40 -13.94 -12.35
CA ARG A 366 1.78 -14.45 -11.12
C ARG A 366 2.35 -13.75 -9.88
N LYS A 367 1.50 -13.46 -8.91
CA LYS A 367 1.91 -12.81 -7.66
C LYS A 367 0.94 -13.20 -6.54
N LEU A 368 1.20 -14.37 -5.95
CA LEU A 368 0.48 -14.92 -4.81
C LEU A 368 1.41 -15.00 -3.61
N ILE A 369 0.97 -14.60 -2.43
CA ILE A 369 1.75 -14.71 -1.20
C ILE A 369 1.29 -15.86 -0.32
N ASP A 370 2.24 -16.43 0.44
CA ASP A 370 1.93 -17.37 1.52
C ASP A 370 1.51 -16.57 2.76
N VAL A 371 0.33 -16.88 3.29
CA VAL A 371 -0.26 -16.21 4.45
C VAL A 371 -0.23 -17.06 5.72
N SER A 372 0.45 -18.19 5.70
CA SER A 372 0.48 -19.16 6.80
C SER A 372 1.01 -18.56 8.10
N LYS A 373 2.01 -17.67 8.03
CA LYS A 373 2.54 -16.96 9.20
C LYS A 373 1.48 -16.09 9.85
N LEU A 374 0.73 -15.30 9.07
CA LEU A 374 -0.35 -14.45 9.60
C LEU A 374 -1.48 -15.29 10.21
N HIS A 375 -1.84 -16.41 9.57
CA HIS A 375 -2.84 -17.35 10.11
C HIS A 375 -2.38 -17.94 11.45
N SER A 376 -1.10 -18.32 11.57
CA SER A 376 -0.56 -18.83 12.85
C SER A 376 -0.56 -17.78 13.97
N LEU A 377 -0.55 -16.49 13.61
CA LEU A 377 -0.69 -15.36 14.52
C LEU A 377 -2.14 -14.99 14.82
N GLY A 378 -3.11 -15.81 14.37
CA GLY A 378 -4.53 -15.73 14.75
C GLY A 378 -5.36 -14.76 13.92
N TRP A 379 -4.96 -14.42 12.69
CA TRP A 379 -5.78 -13.58 11.82
C TRP A 379 -6.03 -14.22 10.44
N THR A 380 -7.25 -14.05 9.92
CA THR A 380 -7.65 -14.40 8.56
C THR A 380 -8.52 -13.29 7.97
N HIS A 381 -8.51 -13.16 6.63
CA HIS A 381 -9.38 -12.20 5.95
C HIS A 381 -10.87 -12.56 6.09
N LYS A 382 -11.74 -11.57 5.91
CA LYS A 382 -13.19 -11.70 6.11
C LYS A 382 -14.00 -11.42 4.86
N VAL A 383 -13.46 -10.62 3.94
CA VAL A 383 -14.15 -10.17 2.73
C VAL A 383 -13.59 -10.91 1.53
N GLU A 384 -14.44 -11.72 0.89
CA GLU A 384 -14.12 -12.38 -0.37
C GLU A 384 -14.17 -11.37 -1.52
N ILE A 385 -13.47 -11.68 -2.63
CA ILE A 385 -13.32 -10.74 -3.74
C ILE A 385 -14.64 -10.35 -4.39
N GLU A 386 -15.58 -11.28 -4.49
CA GLU A 386 -16.92 -11.07 -5.07
C GLU A 386 -17.69 -10.00 -4.28
N ASP A 387 -17.71 -10.14 -2.96
CA ASP A 387 -18.38 -9.19 -2.06
C ASP A 387 -17.63 -7.84 -2.03
N GLY A 388 -16.31 -7.89 -2.05
CA GLY A 388 -15.46 -6.70 -2.03
C GLY A 388 -15.63 -5.83 -3.27
N VAL A 389 -15.72 -6.44 -4.47
CA VAL A 389 -15.97 -5.71 -5.73
C VAL A 389 -17.34 -5.03 -5.71
N GLN A 390 -18.37 -5.71 -5.20
CA GLN A 390 -19.71 -5.14 -5.06
C GLN A 390 -19.71 -3.94 -4.09
N LYS A 391 -19.10 -4.10 -2.92
CA LYS A 391 -18.96 -3.01 -1.92
C LYS A 391 -18.19 -1.81 -2.47
N LEU A 392 -17.11 -2.08 -3.23
CA LEU A 392 -16.33 -1.01 -3.86
C LEU A 392 -17.18 -0.23 -4.85
N PHE A 393 -17.98 -0.90 -5.66
CA PHE A 393 -18.85 -0.24 -6.63
C PHE A 393 -19.94 0.59 -5.95
N GLU A 394 -20.54 0.10 -4.89
CA GLU A 394 -21.52 0.85 -4.09
C GLU A 394 -20.91 2.12 -3.51
N TRP A 395 -19.73 1.99 -2.88
CA TRP A 395 -18.98 3.14 -2.37
C TRP A 395 -18.62 4.14 -3.49
N TYR A 396 -18.16 3.64 -4.65
CA TYR A 396 -17.81 4.48 -5.79
C TYR A 396 -19.00 5.31 -6.27
N LYS A 397 -20.17 4.70 -6.42
CA LYS A 397 -21.40 5.41 -6.79
C LYS A 397 -21.80 6.48 -5.76
N GLU A 398 -21.69 6.17 -4.48
CA GLU A 398 -21.96 7.15 -3.41
C GLU A 398 -20.97 8.34 -3.47
N SER A 399 -19.70 8.06 -3.77
CA SER A 399 -18.65 9.08 -3.84
C SER A 399 -18.81 10.10 -4.97
N ILE A 400 -19.71 9.83 -5.94
CA ILE A 400 -20.02 10.72 -7.06
C ILE A 400 -21.46 11.27 -7.01
N LYS A 401 -22.23 11.02 -5.93
CA LYS A 401 -23.54 11.64 -5.70
C LYS A 401 -23.38 13.08 -5.22
#